data_703c3605f1005c8118b56182888f0a48
#
_entry.id   703c3605f1005c8118b56182888f0a48
#
_cell.length_a   1.000
_cell.length_b   1.000
_cell.length_c   1.000
_cell.angle_alpha   90.00
_cell.angle_beta   90.00
_cell.angle_gamma   90.00
#
_symmetry.space_group_name_H-M   'P 1'
#
loop_
_entity.id
_entity.type
_entity.pdbx_description
1 polymer ?
#
loop_
_entity_poly.entity_id
_entity_poly.type
_entity_poly.pdbx_seq_one_letter_code
_entity_poly.pdbx_strand_id
1 'polypeptide(L)'
;MRKKVWIILNDFISNMNKKNIGAYAASTAFFSFISTIPALVLVCYILPYTPLTEGDLLAAIQEIMPDMVLPMISEVISEIYREQTLAISISTILLIWTAGKGMMALMQGLNTINDEEEKRNYFVIRIVASLYTLGMIVAILVSLFLLVFGETIFEELRGVLSLVPYVSMAIEILINFRILVVIGLLTIIFTFIYWLVPDKKMKYKKQLPGALFSAVLWYVFSYVFSLYVDRFNGYSIYGSLTFVVVIMLWFYFCMYIILMGAQVNRYFSPAYPYVFGFVRRGQERKRRKREKKRKKNA
;
A
#
# COMPACT_ATOMS: atom_id res chain seq x y z
N MET A 1 12.59 -5.20 31.58
CA MET A 1 12.36 -4.80 30.19
C MET A 1 11.04 -5.38 29.63
N ARG A 2 10.77 -6.68 29.70
CA ARG A 2 9.55 -7.35 29.17
C ARG A 2 8.22 -6.69 29.58
N LYS A 3 7.99 -6.35 30.86
CA LYS A 3 6.73 -5.71 31.32
C LYS A 3 6.50 -4.33 30.70
N LYS A 4 7.54 -3.55 30.36
CA LYS A 4 7.38 -2.22 29.74
C LYS A 4 7.01 -2.33 28.27
N VAL A 5 7.65 -3.25 27.54
CA VAL A 5 7.36 -3.52 26.12
C VAL A 5 5.91 -4.00 25.98
N TRP A 6 5.48 -4.91 26.86
CA TRP A 6 4.11 -5.43 26.85
C TRP A 6 3.05 -4.33 27.09
N ILE A 7 3.31 -3.40 28.02
CA ILE A 7 2.39 -2.27 28.30
C ILE A 7 2.32 -1.35 27.08
N ILE A 8 3.45 -1.04 26.41
CA ILE A 8 3.48 -0.19 25.23
C ILE A 8 2.71 -0.85 24.08
N LEU A 9 2.93 -2.14 23.84
CA LEU A 9 2.22 -2.91 22.81
C LEU A 9 0.71 -2.94 23.06
N ASN A 10 0.31 -3.24 24.30
CA ASN A 10 -1.10 -3.30 24.65
C ASN A 10 -1.79 -1.93 24.52
N ASP A 11 -1.12 -0.85 24.91
CA ASP A 11 -1.61 0.52 24.74
C ASP A 11 -1.70 0.91 23.26
N PHE A 12 -0.70 0.54 22.45
CA PHE A 12 -0.70 0.73 21.00
C PHE A 12 -1.90 0.02 20.33
N ILE A 13 -2.10 -1.27 20.62
CA ILE A 13 -3.21 -2.08 20.09
C ILE A 13 -4.55 -1.51 20.58
N SER A 14 -4.67 -1.17 21.87
CA SER A 14 -5.88 -0.54 22.41
C SER A 14 -6.22 0.78 21.70
N ASN A 15 -5.21 1.57 21.35
CA ASN A 15 -5.38 2.82 20.64
C ASN A 15 -5.85 2.58 19.18
N MET A 16 -5.29 1.58 18.50
CA MET A 16 -5.75 1.16 17.17
C MET A 16 -7.22 0.73 17.18
N ASN A 17 -7.62 -0.06 18.19
CA ASN A 17 -9.01 -0.52 18.33
C ASN A 17 -9.96 0.64 18.63
N LYS A 18 -9.60 1.56 19.52
CA LYS A 18 -10.39 2.76 19.82
C LYS A 18 -10.61 3.65 18.60
N LYS A 19 -9.65 3.68 17.69
CA LYS A 19 -9.72 4.44 16.43
C LYS A 19 -10.37 3.67 15.28
N ASN A 20 -10.89 2.46 15.53
CA ASN A 20 -11.54 1.61 14.53
C ASN A 20 -10.70 1.40 13.25
N ILE A 21 -9.37 1.30 13.40
CA ILE A 21 -8.44 1.20 12.25
C ILE A 21 -8.78 -0.01 11.37
N GLY A 22 -9.18 -1.13 11.97
CA GLY A 22 -9.62 -2.31 11.24
C GLY A 22 -10.83 -2.07 10.33
N ALA A 23 -11.78 -1.22 10.75
CA ALA A 23 -12.95 -0.89 9.94
C ALA A 23 -12.56 -0.02 8.73
N TYR A 24 -11.67 0.95 8.88
CA TYR A 24 -11.14 1.73 7.76
C TYR A 24 -10.33 0.85 6.80
N ALA A 25 -9.49 -0.06 7.31
CA ALA A 25 -8.77 -1.02 6.50
C ALA A 25 -9.71 -1.91 5.69
N ALA A 26 -10.77 -2.45 6.31
CA ALA A 26 -11.77 -3.28 5.66
C ALA A 26 -12.55 -2.51 4.57
N SER A 27 -12.97 -1.28 4.87
CA SER A 27 -13.67 -0.44 3.90
C SER A 27 -12.77 -0.10 2.72
N THR A 28 -11.53 0.31 2.97
CA THR A 28 -10.55 0.60 1.91
C THR A 28 -10.29 -0.65 1.06
N ALA A 29 -10.06 -1.80 1.69
CA ALA A 29 -9.81 -3.08 1.01
C ALA A 29 -10.98 -3.50 0.12
N PHE A 30 -12.20 -3.41 0.63
CA PHE A 30 -13.41 -3.75 -0.11
C PHE A 30 -13.57 -2.92 -1.37
N PHE A 31 -13.46 -1.59 -1.25
CA PHE A 31 -13.60 -0.72 -2.42
C PHE A 31 -12.39 -0.81 -3.36
N SER A 32 -11.18 -1.07 -2.85
CA SER A 32 -10.00 -1.35 -3.69
C SER A 32 -10.20 -2.65 -4.50
N PHE A 33 -10.71 -3.70 -3.87
CA PHE A 33 -11.01 -4.96 -4.55
C PHE A 33 -12.08 -4.78 -5.64
N ILE A 34 -13.21 -4.13 -5.33
CA ILE A 34 -14.26 -3.86 -6.33
C ILE A 34 -13.73 -3.01 -7.49
N SER A 35 -12.86 -2.04 -7.20
CA SER A 35 -12.27 -1.17 -8.23
C SER A 35 -11.26 -1.89 -9.13
N THR A 36 -10.77 -3.07 -8.72
CA THR A 36 -9.84 -3.85 -9.54
C THR A 36 -10.48 -4.28 -10.86
N ILE A 37 -11.77 -4.65 -10.85
CA ILE A 37 -12.47 -5.09 -12.07
C ILE A 37 -12.52 -3.97 -13.12
N PRO A 38 -13.10 -2.77 -12.85
CA PRO A 38 -13.09 -1.70 -13.84
C PRO A 38 -11.68 -1.17 -14.14
N ALA A 39 -10.71 -1.32 -13.21
CA ALA A 39 -9.33 -0.97 -13.48
C ALA A 39 -8.70 -1.92 -14.51
N LEU A 40 -8.91 -3.22 -14.38
CA LEU A 40 -8.47 -4.21 -15.36
C LEU A 40 -9.10 -3.94 -16.74
N VAL A 41 -10.40 -3.67 -16.78
CA VAL A 41 -11.08 -3.29 -18.02
C VAL A 41 -10.39 -2.11 -18.69
N LEU A 42 -10.08 -1.01 -17.94
CA LEU A 42 -9.41 0.15 -18.51
C LEU A 42 -7.98 -0.14 -18.96
N VAL A 43 -7.23 -0.94 -18.22
CA VAL A 43 -5.88 -1.38 -18.61
C VAL A 43 -5.95 -2.14 -19.93
N CYS A 44 -6.86 -3.09 -20.04
CA CYS A 44 -7.07 -3.86 -21.28
C CYS A 44 -7.47 -2.96 -22.45
N TYR A 45 -8.26 -1.92 -22.25
CA TYR A 45 -8.62 -0.97 -23.33
C TYR A 45 -7.47 -0.09 -23.80
N ILE A 46 -6.45 0.09 -23.01
CA ILE A 46 -5.25 0.85 -23.41
C ILE A 46 -4.30 -0.06 -24.21
N LEU A 47 -4.35 -1.37 -23.98
CA LEU A 47 -3.47 -2.34 -24.61
C LEU A 47 -3.53 -2.38 -26.15
N PRO A 48 -4.70 -2.29 -26.82
CA PRO A 48 -4.77 -2.24 -28.28
C PRO A 48 -4.10 -1.01 -28.90
N TYR A 49 -3.84 0.05 -28.12
CA TYR A 49 -3.08 1.23 -28.55
C TYR A 49 -1.56 1.06 -28.34
N THR A 50 -1.15 -0.08 -27.79
CA THR A 50 0.24 -0.49 -27.67
C THR A 50 0.57 -1.51 -28.76
N PRO A 51 1.86 -1.78 -29.11
CA PRO A 51 2.23 -2.81 -30.06
C PRO A 51 1.99 -4.25 -29.56
N LEU A 52 1.40 -4.43 -28.38
CA LEU A 52 1.08 -5.74 -27.82
C LEU A 52 -0.17 -6.32 -28.50
N THR A 53 -0.04 -7.54 -28.97
CA THR A 53 -1.18 -8.30 -29.50
C THR A 53 -1.96 -9.00 -28.37
N GLU A 54 -3.22 -9.39 -28.65
CA GLU A 54 -4.00 -10.21 -27.73
C GLU A 54 -3.23 -11.47 -27.30
N GLY A 55 -2.51 -12.10 -28.23
CA GLY A 55 -1.70 -13.30 -27.96
C GLY A 55 -0.52 -13.04 -27.03
N ASP A 56 0.19 -11.93 -27.19
CA ASP A 56 1.32 -11.56 -26.33
C ASP A 56 0.85 -11.30 -24.89
N LEU A 57 -0.33 -10.67 -24.76
CA LEU A 57 -0.92 -10.41 -23.44
C LEU A 57 -1.35 -11.70 -22.75
N LEU A 58 -2.01 -12.60 -23.47
CA LEU A 58 -2.43 -13.89 -22.94
C LEU A 58 -1.21 -14.74 -22.53
N ALA A 59 -0.14 -14.75 -23.32
CA ALA A 59 1.10 -15.44 -22.99
C ALA A 59 1.74 -14.89 -21.70
N ALA A 60 1.83 -13.55 -21.58
CA ALA A 60 2.39 -12.91 -20.39
C ALA A 60 1.54 -13.17 -19.12
N ILE A 61 0.22 -13.24 -19.26
CA ILE A 61 -0.68 -13.52 -18.14
C ILE A 61 -0.59 -14.99 -17.72
N GLN A 62 -0.41 -15.91 -18.66
CA GLN A 62 -0.24 -17.34 -18.37
C GLN A 62 0.99 -17.62 -17.49
N GLU A 63 2.04 -16.81 -17.62
CA GLU A 63 3.24 -16.96 -16.76
C GLU A 63 3.04 -16.49 -15.32
N ILE A 64 2.08 -15.60 -15.08
CA ILE A 64 1.90 -14.91 -13.79
C ILE A 64 0.68 -15.44 -13.02
N MET A 65 -0.36 -15.88 -13.72
CA MET A 65 -1.66 -16.22 -13.15
C MET A 65 -1.88 -17.73 -13.01
N PRO A 66 -2.53 -18.18 -11.94
CA PRO A 66 -2.94 -19.57 -11.79
C PRO A 66 -3.90 -19.99 -12.92
N ASP A 67 -3.76 -21.22 -13.41
CA ASP A 67 -4.58 -21.82 -14.48
C ASP A 67 -6.10 -21.67 -14.27
N MET A 68 -6.54 -21.63 -13.02
CA MET A 68 -7.93 -21.51 -12.62
C MET A 68 -8.56 -20.16 -13.00
N VAL A 69 -7.75 -19.08 -13.09
CA VAL A 69 -8.21 -17.71 -13.35
C VAL A 69 -8.07 -17.36 -14.83
N LEU A 70 -7.21 -18.07 -15.55
CA LEU A 70 -6.92 -17.85 -16.97
C LEU A 70 -8.15 -17.81 -17.87
N PRO A 71 -9.14 -18.76 -17.77
CA PRO A 71 -10.31 -18.74 -18.63
C PRO A 71 -11.15 -17.48 -18.47
N MET A 72 -11.31 -17.02 -17.22
CA MET A 72 -12.10 -15.82 -16.93
C MET A 72 -11.41 -14.55 -17.46
N ILE A 73 -10.11 -14.47 -17.33
CA ILE A 73 -9.33 -13.30 -17.80
C ILE A 73 -9.22 -13.32 -19.33
N SER A 74 -8.99 -14.48 -19.95
CA SER A 74 -8.91 -14.59 -21.41
C SER A 74 -10.22 -14.20 -22.08
N GLU A 75 -11.39 -14.57 -21.51
CA GLU A 75 -12.69 -14.16 -22.01
C GLU A 75 -12.87 -12.64 -21.95
N VAL A 76 -12.49 -12.01 -20.83
CA VAL A 76 -12.50 -10.54 -20.67
C VAL A 76 -11.58 -9.86 -21.67
N ILE A 77 -10.37 -10.38 -21.89
CA ILE A 77 -9.40 -9.82 -22.84
C ILE A 77 -9.96 -9.92 -24.27
N SER A 78 -10.43 -11.09 -24.68
CA SER A 78 -10.98 -11.30 -26.01
C SER A 78 -12.20 -10.42 -26.28
N GLU A 79 -13.09 -10.22 -25.27
CA GLU A 79 -14.24 -9.33 -25.39
C GLU A 79 -13.82 -7.87 -25.57
N ILE A 80 -12.77 -7.42 -24.89
CA ILE A 80 -12.27 -6.06 -24.97
C ILE A 80 -11.60 -5.76 -26.31
N TYR A 81 -10.88 -6.71 -26.88
CA TYR A 81 -10.33 -6.56 -28.24
C TYR A 81 -11.43 -6.56 -29.32
N ARG A 82 -12.62 -7.03 -28.98
CA ARG A 82 -13.75 -7.21 -29.89
C ARG A 82 -14.75 -6.03 -29.90
N GLU A 83 -15.01 -5.35 -28.77
CA GLU A 83 -16.01 -4.27 -28.65
C GLU A 83 -15.45 -3.01 -27.96
N GLN A 84 -15.19 -1.95 -28.73
CA GLN A 84 -14.30 -0.86 -28.31
C GLN A 84 -14.91 0.38 -27.64
N THR A 85 -16.25 0.62 -27.58
CA THR A 85 -16.65 2.02 -27.34
C THR A 85 -17.49 2.31 -26.08
N LEU A 86 -18.45 1.50 -25.72
CA LEU A 86 -19.35 1.82 -24.59
C LEU A 86 -18.80 1.36 -23.22
N ALA A 87 -18.10 0.24 -23.20
CA ALA A 87 -17.56 -0.34 -21.98
C ALA A 87 -16.49 0.55 -21.31
N ILE A 88 -15.72 1.33 -22.10
CA ILE A 88 -14.71 2.27 -21.59
C ILE A 88 -15.34 3.33 -20.69
N SER A 89 -16.38 3.99 -21.18
CA SER A 89 -17.01 5.11 -20.46
C SER A 89 -17.63 4.63 -19.14
N ILE A 90 -18.34 3.51 -19.15
CA ILE A 90 -18.97 2.94 -17.96
C ILE A 90 -17.90 2.49 -16.96
N SER A 91 -16.87 1.76 -17.43
CA SER A 91 -15.78 1.29 -16.58
C SER A 91 -14.99 2.43 -15.96
N THR A 92 -14.73 3.51 -16.70
CA THR A 92 -14.06 4.71 -16.19
C THR A 92 -14.87 5.35 -15.05
N ILE A 93 -16.18 5.52 -15.24
CA ILE A 93 -17.06 6.08 -14.22
C ILE A 93 -17.10 5.18 -12.98
N LEU A 94 -17.26 3.88 -13.18
CA LEU A 94 -17.27 2.92 -12.08
C LEU A 94 -15.94 2.86 -11.33
N LEU A 95 -14.81 2.93 -12.04
CA LEU A 95 -13.50 2.95 -11.41
C LEU A 95 -13.30 4.19 -10.55
N ILE A 96 -13.55 5.38 -11.10
CA ILE A 96 -13.44 6.63 -10.35
C ILE A 96 -14.39 6.62 -9.15
N TRP A 97 -15.57 6.05 -9.32
CA TRP A 97 -16.55 5.95 -8.24
C TRP A 97 -16.12 4.97 -7.14
N THR A 98 -15.74 3.75 -7.47
CA THR A 98 -15.41 2.70 -6.48
C THR A 98 -14.06 2.94 -5.83
N ALA A 99 -13.01 3.18 -6.62
CA ALA A 99 -11.69 3.47 -6.11
C ALA A 99 -11.65 4.78 -5.29
N GLY A 100 -12.41 5.80 -5.72
CA GLY A 100 -12.60 7.02 -4.94
C GLY A 100 -13.23 6.76 -3.56
N LYS A 101 -14.15 5.79 -3.41
CA LYS A 101 -14.66 5.38 -2.08
C LYS A 101 -13.58 4.72 -1.23
N GLY A 102 -12.75 3.86 -1.81
CA GLY A 102 -11.61 3.27 -1.12
C GLY A 102 -10.62 4.34 -0.63
N MET A 103 -10.29 5.29 -1.49
CA MET A 103 -9.42 6.41 -1.14
C MET A 103 -10.03 7.28 -0.02
N MET A 104 -11.34 7.55 -0.06
CA MET A 104 -12.02 8.26 1.04
C MET A 104 -11.91 7.53 2.37
N ALA A 105 -12.09 6.21 2.39
CA ALA A 105 -11.96 5.41 3.60
C ALA A 105 -10.51 5.46 4.14
N LEU A 106 -9.51 5.41 3.25
CA LEU A 106 -8.11 5.57 3.62
C LEU A 106 -7.82 6.97 4.21
N MET A 107 -8.33 8.02 3.57
CA MET A 107 -8.21 9.41 4.05
C MET A 107 -8.81 9.56 5.46
N GLN A 108 -10.01 9.05 5.67
CA GLN A 108 -10.69 9.08 6.98
C GLN A 108 -9.91 8.30 8.04
N GLY A 109 -9.40 7.12 7.69
CA GLY A 109 -8.54 6.33 8.58
C GLY A 109 -7.27 7.09 8.98
N LEU A 110 -6.59 7.71 8.02
CA LEU A 110 -5.38 8.51 8.27
C LEU A 110 -5.67 9.77 9.10
N ASN A 111 -6.80 10.47 8.86
CA ASN A 111 -7.21 11.61 9.65
C ASN A 111 -7.54 11.19 11.09
N THR A 112 -8.30 10.11 11.28
CA THR A 112 -8.61 9.56 12.61
C THR A 112 -7.35 9.16 13.39
N ILE A 113 -6.34 8.58 12.71
CA ILE A 113 -5.06 8.25 13.33
C ILE A 113 -4.34 9.50 13.82
N ASN A 114 -4.41 10.59 13.06
CA ASN A 114 -3.76 11.84 13.40
C ASN A 114 -4.56 12.71 14.39
N ASP A 115 -5.70 12.22 14.88
CA ASP A 115 -6.63 12.97 15.73
C ASP A 115 -7.10 14.28 15.08
N GLU A 116 -7.32 14.23 13.76
CA GLU A 116 -7.81 15.35 12.97
C GLU A 116 -9.25 15.08 12.53
N GLU A 117 -10.11 16.08 12.71
CA GLU A 117 -11.45 16.06 12.17
C GLU A 117 -11.41 16.48 10.69
N GLU A 118 -12.10 15.74 9.85
CA GLU A 118 -12.26 16.08 8.43
C GLU A 118 -13.13 17.33 8.31
N LYS A 119 -12.53 18.43 7.85
CA LYS A 119 -13.20 19.73 7.73
C LYS A 119 -13.80 19.99 6.34
N ARG A 120 -13.39 19.21 5.37
CA ARG A 120 -13.89 19.34 3.99
C ARG A 120 -15.30 18.78 3.92
N ASN A 121 -16.17 19.42 3.15
CA ASN A 121 -17.49 18.86 2.89
C ASN A 121 -17.39 17.61 2.00
N TYR A 122 -18.45 16.80 1.97
CA TYR A 122 -18.47 15.53 1.23
C TYR A 122 -18.04 15.67 -0.24
N PHE A 123 -18.47 16.71 -0.93
CA PHE A 123 -18.14 16.91 -2.34
C PHE A 123 -16.65 17.20 -2.54
N VAL A 124 -16.05 18.04 -1.69
CA VAL A 124 -14.61 18.32 -1.74
C VAL A 124 -13.78 17.10 -1.45
N ILE A 125 -14.13 16.32 -0.40
CA ILE A 125 -13.47 15.04 -0.11
C ILE A 125 -13.55 14.12 -1.31
N ARG A 126 -14.71 14.05 -1.95
CA ARG A 126 -14.97 13.22 -3.11
C ARG A 126 -14.07 13.57 -4.30
N ILE A 127 -13.96 14.87 -4.61
CA ILE A 127 -13.10 15.37 -5.68
C ILE A 127 -11.64 15.08 -5.37
N VAL A 128 -11.19 15.38 -4.16
CA VAL A 128 -9.79 15.11 -3.73
C VAL A 128 -9.47 13.62 -3.77
N ALA A 129 -10.35 12.76 -3.28
CA ALA A 129 -10.19 11.31 -3.36
C ALA A 129 -10.12 10.81 -4.80
N SER A 130 -10.95 11.35 -5.69
CA SER A 130 -10.92 11.02 -7.12
C SER A 130 -9.61 11.46 -7.78
N LEU A 131 -9.09 12.65 -7.44
CA LEU A 131 -7.79 13.13 -7.94
C LEU A 131 -6.64 12.25 -7.47
N TYR A 132 -6.61 11.82 -6.20
CA TYR A 132 -5.60 10.88 -5.72
C TYR A 132 -5.73 9.51 -6.40
N THR A 133 -6.95 9.05 -6.65
CA THR A 133 -7.22 7.82 -7.40
C THR A 133 -6.68 7.92 -8.83
N LEU A 134 -6.98 9.02 -9.53
CA LEU A 134 -6.45 9.26 -10.88
C LEU A 134 -4.91 9.30 -10.89
N GLY A 135 -4.30 9.99 -9.93
CA GLY A 135 -2.84 9.99 -9.78
C GLY A 135 -2.27 8.60 -9.57
N MET A 136 -2.95 7.75 -8.79
CA MET A 136 -2.55 6.37 -8.55
C MET A 136 -2.72 5.50 -9.80
N ILE A 137 -3.82 5.67 -10.55
CA ILE A 137 -4.04 4.98 -11.83
C ILE A 137 -2.93 5.35 -12.82
N VAL A 138 -2.62 6.64 -12.98
CA VAL A 138 -1.53 7.09 -13.84
C VAL A 138 -0.19 6.47 -13.41
N ALA A 139 0.09 6.42 -12.12
CA ALA A 139 1.32 5.78 -11.60
C ALA A 139 1.37 4.28 -11.93
N ILE A 140 0.25 3.58 -11.83
CA ILE A 140 0.13 2.16 -12.21
C ILE A 140 0.35 2.00 -13.71
N LEU A 141 -0.29 2.81 -14.55
CA LEU A 141 -0.15 2.75 -16.00
C LEU A 141 1.29 3.04 -16.44
N VAL A 142 1.94 4.04 -15.85
CA VAL A 142 3.36 4.33 -16.08
C VAL A 142 4.24 3.15 -15.65
N SER A 143 3.93 2.53 -14.49
CA SER A 143 4.66 1.35 -14.02
C SER A 143 4.49 0.16 -14.95
N LEU A 144 3.29 -0.10 -15.46
CA LEU A 144 3.03 -1.14 -16.45
C LEU A 144 3.74 -0.85 -17.78
N PHE A 145 3.69 0.40 -18.24
CA PHE A 145 4.42 0.81 -19.44
C PHE A 145 5.92 0.57 -19.30
N LEU A 146 6.51 0.95 -18.16
CA LEU A 146 7.93 0.69 -17.88
C LEU A 146 8.24 -0.80 -17.72
N LEU A 147 7.29 -1.60 -17.23
CA LEU A 147 7.46 -3.05 -17.11
C LEU A 147 7.49 -3.71 -18.49
N VAL A 148 6.57 -3.33 -19.38
CA VAL A 148 6.41 -3.93 -20.71
C VAL A 148 7.48 -3.45 -21.67
N PHE A 149 7.77 -2.15 -21.69
CA PHE A 149 8.71 -1.53 -22.62
C PHE A 149 10.09 -1.27 -22.01
N GLY A 150 10.26 -1.55 -20.71
CA GLY A 150 11.47 -1.22 -19.96
C GLY A 150 12.71 -1.87 -20.58
N GLU A 151 12.61 -3.10 -21.06
CA GLU A 151 13.72 -3.82 -21.70
C GLU A 151 14.10 -3.18 -23.03
N THR A 152 13.12 -2.87 -23.89
CA THR A 152 13.33 -2.19 -25.18
C THR A 152 13.90 -0.79 -24.99
N ILE A 153 13.32 -0.02 -24.08
CA ILE A 153 13.82 1.32 -23.72
C ILE A 153 15.23 1.23 -23.15
N PHE A 154 15.49 0.19 -22.35
CA PHE A 154 16.80 -0.02 -21.74
C PHE A 154 17.86 -0.43 -22.79
N GLU A 155 17.52 -1.25 -23.78
CA GLU A 155 18.44 -1.62 -24.85
C GLU A 155 18.80 -0.43 -25.75
N GLU A 156 17.83 0.40 -26.12
CA GLU A 156 18.08 1.64 -26.85
C GLU A 156 18.91 2.65 -26.02
N LEU A 157 18.57 2.83 -24.76
CA LEU A 157 19.34 3.66 -23.84
C LEU A 157 20.74 3.09 -23.56
N ARG A 158 20.92 1.77 -23.56
CA ARG A 158 22.21 1.11 -23.33
C ARG A 158 23.23 1.49 -24.41
N GLY A 159 22.77 1.70 -25.65
CA GLY A 159 23.63 2.25 -26.73
C GLY A 159 24.18 3.63 -26.39
N VAL A 160 23.41 4.48 -25.79
CA VAL A 160 23.79 5.83 -25.34
C VAL A 160 24.50 5.81 -23.96
N LEU A 161 24.07 4.93 -23.06
CA LEU A 161 24.57 4.82 -21.67
C LEU A 161 25.84 3.97 -21.55
N SER A 162 26.19 3.16 -22.56
CA SER A 162 27.48 2.43 -22.63
C SER A 162 28.68 3.39 -22.60
N LEU A 163 28.46 4.66 -22.92
CA LEU A 163 29.45 5.73 -22.80
C LEU A 163 29.73 6.16 -21.34
N VAL A 164 28.92 5.69 -20.38
CA VAL A 164 29.04 6.06 -18.95
C VAL A 164 29.31 4.80 -18.13
N PRO A 165 30.58 4.55 -17.71
CA PRO A 165 30.98 3.31 -16.99
C PRO A 165 30.23 3.05 -15.68
N TYR A 166 29.65 4.10 -15.08
CA TYR A 166 28.94 4.01 -13.79
C TYR A 166 27.52 3.43 -13.89
N VAL A 167 26.93 3.35 -15.08
CA VAL A 167 25.54 2.86 -15.27
C VAL A 167 25.46 1.35 -15.16
N SER A 168 26.41 0.63 -15.72
CA SER A 168 26.49 -0.84 -15.57
C SER A 168 26.67 -1.25 -14.12
N MET A 169 27.52 -0.53 -13.38
CA MET A 169 27.73 -0.75 -11.95
C MET A 169 26.46 -0.44 -11.12
N ALA A 170 25.72 0.62 -11.47
CA ALA A 170 24.46 0.94 -10.79
C ALA A 170 23.38 -0.15 -11.00
N ILE A 171 23.30 -0.72 -12.21
CA ILE A 171 22.37 -1.82 -12.52
C ILE A 171 22.74 -3.08 -11.74
N GLU A 172 24.01 -3.43 -11.69
CA GLU A 172 24.49 -4.60 -10.95
C GLU A 172 24.19 -4.45 -9.44
N ILE A 173 24.36 -3.25 -8.89
CA ILE A 173 23.95 -2.91 -7.51
C ILE A 173 22.41 -3.05 -7.35
N LEU A 174 21.60 -2.56 -8.29
CA LEU A 174 20.14 -2.67 -8.23
C LEU A 174 19.67 -4.13 -8.24
N ILE A 175 20.29 -4.99 -9.06
CA ILE A 175 19.97 -6.41 -9.15
C ILE A 175 20.37 -7.14 -7.85
N ASN A 176 21.58 -6.90 -7.35
CA ASN A 176 22.09 -7.54 -6.15
C ASN A 176 21.36 -7.11 -4.88
N PHE A 177 20.91 -5.84 -4.81
CA PHE A 177 20.18 -5.29 -3.67
C PHE A 177 18.68 -5.11 -3.94
N ARG A 178 18.08 -5.88 -4.84
CA ARG A 178 16.66 -5.78 -5.26
C ARG A 178 15.67 -5.65 -4.09
N ILE A 179 15.90 -6.38 -3.00
CA ILE A 179 15.02 -6.32 -1.82
C ILE A 179 15.10 -4.95 -1.16
N LEU A 180 16.29 -4.38 -1.02
CA LEU A 180 16.47 -3.03 -0.42
C LEU A 180 15.89 -1.96 -1.31
N VAL A 181 15.98 -2.11 -2.63
CA VAL A 181 15.38 -1.20 -3.61
C VAL A 181 13.85 -1.22 -3.49
N VAL A 182 13.24 -2.41 -3.42
CA VAL A 182 11.79 -2.56 -3.23
C VAL A 182 11.33 -1.94 -1.92
N ILE A 183 12.01 -2.24 -0.80
CA ILE A 183 11.70 -1.64 0.50
C ILE A 183 11.88 -0.11 0.46
N GLY A 184 12.93 0.38 -0.19
CA GLY A 184 13.18 1.81 -0.37
C GLY A 184 12.06 2.49 -1.16
N LEU A 185 11.65 1.90 -2.28
CA LEU A 185 10.56 2.41 -3.11
C LEU A 185 9.23 2.44 -2.35
N LEU A 186 8.88 1.34 -1.68
CA LEU A 186 7.69 1.27 -0.83
C LEU A 186 7.73 2.31 0.29
N THR A 187 8.90 2.52 0.91
CA THR A 187 9.07 3.55 1.94
C THR A 187 8.80 4.94 1.39
N ILE A 188 9.26 5.24 0.19
CA ILE A 188 8.98 6.52 -0.47
C ILE A 188 7.49 6.67 -0.73
N ILE A 189 6.84 5.66 -1.32
CA ILE A 189 5.40 5.66 -1.62
C ILE A 189 4.58 5.87 -0.34
N PHE A 190 4.85 5.09 0.71
CA PHE A 190 4.12 5.23 1.98
C PHE A 190 4.38 6.56 2.67
N THR A 191 5.60 7.11 2.54
CA THR A 191 5.90 8.44 3.05
C THR A 191 5.07 9.51 2.34
N PHE A 192 4.91 9.41 1.02
CA PHE A 192 4.04 10.29 0.25
C PHE A 192 2.57 10.15 0.68
N ILE A 193 2.07 8.93 0.87
CA ILE A 193 0.71 8.68 1.36
C ILE A 193 0.51 9.36 2.73
N TYR A 194 1.41 9.16 3.67
CA TYR A 194 1.28 9.73 5.03
C TYR A 194 1.49 11.25 5.08
N TRP A 195 2.20 11.82 4.11
CA TRP A 195 2.43 13.25 4.03
C TRP A 195 1.32 13.99 3.29
N LEU A 196 0.82 13.43 2.20
CA LEU A 196 -0.06 14.12 1.25
C LEU A 196 -1.55 13.88 1.52
N VAL A 197 -1.93 12.64 1.91
CA VAL A 197 -3.32 12.22 1.99
C VAL A 197 -4.07 12.81 3.21
N PRO A 198 -3.47 12.93 4.42
CA PRO A 198 -4.15 13.54 5.57
C PRO A 198 -4.47 15.02 5.33
N ASP A 199 -5.59 15.51 5.89
CA ASP A 199 -6.01 16.92 5.78
C ASP A 199 -4.98 17.88 6.42
N LYS A 200 -4.40 17.45 7.54
CA LYS A 200 -3.33 18.21 8.21
C LYS A 200 -2.02 18.10 7.45
N LYS A 201 -1.39 19.26 7.21
CA LYS A 201 -0.04 19.33 6.64
C LYS A 201 0.98 18.68 7.57
N MET A 202 1.45 17.51 7.18
CA MET A 202 2.45 16.74 7.92
C MET A 202 3.86 17.09 7.44
N LYS A 203 4.87 16.95 8.30
CA LYS A 203 6.28 17.09 7.88
C LYS A 203 6.75 15.79 7.26
N TYR A 204 7.20 15.81 5.99
CA TYR A 204 7.67 14.65 5.24
C TYR A 204 8.64 13.76 6.02
N LYS A 205 9.71 14.34 6.57
CA LYS A 205 10.74 13.59 7.33
C LYS A 205 10.20 12.87 8.56
N LYS A 206 9.09 13.34 9.14
CA LYS A 206 8.48 12.69 10.31
C LYS A 206 7.66 11.46 9.93
N GLN A 207 7.35 11.28 8.65
CA GLN A 207 6.57 10.14 8.16
C GLN A 207 7.46 8.93 7.79
N LEU A 208 8.76 9.15 7.61
CA LEU A 208 9.71 8.10 7.23
C LEU A 208 9.74 6.88 8.16
N PRO A 209 9.76 7.00 9.50
CA PRO A 209 9.88 5.82 10.37
C PRO A 209 8.70 4.86 10.24
N GLY A 210 7.45 5.37 10.20
CA GLY A 210 6.28 4.54 10.02
C GLY A 210 6.16 4.02 8.58
N ALA A 211 6.62 4.79 7.59
CA ALA A 211 6.65 4.34 6.20
C ALA A 211 7.64 3.17 6.03
N LEU A 212 8.84 3.25 6.61
CA LEU A 212 9.81 2.16 6.62
C LEU A 212 9.25 0.92 7.34
N PHE A 213 8.61 1.13 8.51
CA PHE A 213 7.95 0.06 9.23
C PHE A 213 6.90 -0.65 8.37
N SER A 214 6.03 0.12 7.69
CA SER A 214 5.03 -0.46 6.79
C SER A 214 5.64 -1.15 5.58
N ALA A 215 6.69 -0.59 4.99
CA ALA A 215 7.36 -1.17 3.83
C ALA A 215 7.97 -2.54 4.17
N VAL A 216 8.68 -2.64 5.28
CA VAL A 216 9.25 -3.90 5.77
C VAL A 216 8.15 -4.91 6.10
N LEU A 217 7.12 -4.48 6.85
CA LEU A 217 6.03 -5.37 7.25
C LEU A 217 5.21 -5.84 6.06
N TRP A 218 4.95 -4.98 5.06
CA TRP A 218 4.29 -5.37 3.82
C TRP A 218 5.11 -6.39 3.03
N TYR A 219 6.42 -6.16 2.88
CA TYR A 219 7.29 -7.10 2.19
C TYR A 219 7.27 -8.49 2.85
N VAL A 220 7.43 -8.53 4.19
CA VAL A 220 7.37 -9.77 4.97
C VAL A 220 5.99 -10.43 4.85
N PHE A 221 4.93 -9.66 4.99
CA PHE A 221 3.55 -10.15 4.86
C PHE A 221 3.31 -10.74 3.46
N SER A 222 3.67 -10.02 2.39
CA SER A 222 3.49 -10.48 1.01
C SER A 222 4.26 -11.78 0.74
N TYR A 223 5.47 -11.90 1.26
CA TYR A 223 6.26 -13.14 1.16
C TYR A 223 5.59 -14.31 1.88
N VAL A 224 5.18 -14.11 3.13
CA VAL A 224 4.47 -15.15 3.91
C VAL A 224 3.14 -15.52 3.26
N PHE A 225 2.42 -14.54 2.74
CA PHE A 225 1.15 -14.75 2.06
C PHE A 225 1.32 -15.53 0.75
N SER A 226 2.35 -15.27 -0.04
CA SER A 226 2.70 -16.07 -1.22
C SER A 226 2.92 -17.54 -0.84
N LEU A 227 3.74 -17.81 0.18
CA LEU A 227 3.96 -19.17 0.67
C LEU A 227 2.67 -19.86 1.14
N TYR A 228 1.74 -19.12 1.72
CA TYR A 228 0.43 -19.63 2.11
C TYR A 228 -0.40 -20.01 0.88
N VAL A 229 -0.48 -19.12 -0.12
CA VAL A 229 -1.25 -19.35 -1.36
C VAL A 229 -0.67 -20.54 -2.14
N ASP A 230 0.65 -20.64 -2.27
CA ASP A 230 1.33 -21.72 -2.99
C ASP A 230 1.09 -23.10 -2.36
N ARG A 231 0.91 -23.14 -1.04
CA ARG A 231 0.67 -24.40 -0.30
C ARG A 231 -0.81 -24.73 -0.08
N PHE A 232 -1.69 -23.79 -0.38
CA PHE A 232 -3.11 -23.91 -0.09
C PHE A 232 -3.83 -24.69 -1.19
N ASN A 233 -4.03 -26.00 -0.99
CA ASN A 233 -4.77 -26.87 -1.90
C ASN A 233 -6.31 -26.77 -1.76
N GLY A 234 -6.83 -25.81 -1.00
CA GLY A 234 -8.27 -25.64 -0.70
C GLY A 234 -9.13 -25.12 -1.84
N TYR A 235 -8.52 -24.79 -3.00
CA TYR A 235 -9.25 -24.29 -4.17
C TYR A 235 -10.25 -25.32 -4.76
N SER A 236 -10.05 -26.62 -4.49
CA SER A 236 -10.88 -27.69 -5.06
C SER A 236 -12.32 -27.75 -4.50
N ILE A 237 -12.57 -27.21 -3.28
CA ILE A 237 -13.86 -27.35 -2.61
C ILE A 237 -14.82 -26.21 -2.98
N TYR A 238 -14.33 -24.97 -2.99
CA TYR A 238 -15.13 -23.75 -3.22
C TYR A 238 -14.74 -22.98 -4.49
N GLY A 239 -13.80 -23.48 -5.28
CA GLY A 239 -13.44 -22.91 -6.59
C GLY A 239 -13.07 -21.42 -6.52
N SER A 240 -13.66 -20.65 -7.42
CA SER A 240 -13.42 -19.20 -7.57
C SER A 240 -13.78 -18.37 -6.33
N LEU A 241 -14.71 -18.84 -5.48
CA LEU A 241 -15.09 -18.11 -4.25
C LEU A 241 -13.92 -18.03 -3.26
N THR A 242 -13.14 -19.11 -3.12
CA THR A 242 -11.95 -19.12 -2.26
C THR A 242 -10.93 -18.07 -2.72
N PHE A 243 -10.72 -17.96 -4.04
CA PHE A 243 -9.83 -16.95 -4.61
C PHE A 243 -10.26 -15.52 -4.25
N VAL A 244 -11.55 -15.19 -4.38
CA VAL A 244 -12.09 -13.89 -4.00
C VAL A 244 -11.82 -13.57 -2.53
N VAL A 245 -12.10 -14.53 -1.64
CA VAL A 245 -11.87 -14.36 -0.19
C VAL A 245 -10.39 -14.16 0.12
N VAL A 246 -9.51 -14.94 -0.48
CA VAL A 246 -8.06 -14.85 -0.28
C VAL A 246 -7.51 -13.49 -0.75
N ILE A 247 -7.92 -13.02 -1.92
CA ILE A 247 -7.53 -11.69 -2.42
C ILE A 247 -8.08 -10.57 -1.53
N MET A 248 -9.34 -10.64 -1.11
CA MET A 248 -9.91 -9.65 -0.19
C MET A 248 -9.16 -9.60 1.13
N LEU A 249 -8.75 -10.77 1.65
CA LEU A 249 -7.92 -10.85 2.86
C LEU A 249 -6.55 -10.21 2.66
N TRP A 250 -5.93 -10.42 1.49
CA TRP A 250 -4.68 -9.77 1.12
C TRP A 250 -4.82 -8.25 1.09
N PHE A 251 -5.84 -7.72 0.40
CA PHE A 251 -6.13 -6.28 0.39
C PHE A 251 -6.33 -5.75 1.81
N TYR A 252 -7.09 -6.48 2.64
CA TYR A 252 -7.34 -6.07 4.02
C TYR A 252 -6.04 -5.90 4.82
N PHE A 253 -5.17 -6.90 4.80
CA PHE A 253 -3.91 -6.81 5.53
C PHE A 253 -2.97 -5.74 4.96
N CYS A 254 -2.93 -5.57 3.65
CA CYS A 254 -2.17 -4.48 3.02
C CYS A 254 -2.62 -3.11 3.53
N MET A 255 -3.93 -2.84 3.53
CA MET A 255 -4.48 -1.58 4.02
C MET A 255 -4.31 -1.41 5.53
N TYR A 256 -4.44 -2.51 6.28
CA TYR A 256 -4.19 -2.51 7.72
C TYR A 256 -2.74 -2.16 8.05
N ILE A 257 -1.76 -2.70 7.31
CA ILE A 257 -0.33 -2.40 7.45
C ILE A 257 -0.04 -0.93 7.16
N ILE A 258 -0.64 -0.36 6.11
CA ILE A 258 -0.50 1.06 5.79
C ILE A 258 -1.01 1.91 6.96
N LEU A 259 -2.22 1.66 7.45
CA LEU A 259 -2.78 2.42 8.57
C LEU A 259 -1.98 2.22 9.86
N MET A 260 -1.45 1.01 10.10
CA MET A 260 -0.59 0.73 11.25
C MET A 260 0.71 1.54 11.23
N GLY A 261 1.34 1.73 10.07
CA GLY A 261 2.53 2.58 9.95
C GLY A 261 2.24 4.05 10.21
N ALA A 262 1.10 4.56 9.76
CA ALA A 262 0.66 5.90 10.14
C ALA A 262 0.47 6.02 11.67
N GLN A 263 -0.09 4.99 12.31
CA GLN A 263 -0.24 4.93 13.77
C GLN A 263 1.12 4.89 14.46
N VAL A 264 2.13 4.20 13.91
CA VAL A 264 3.51 4.22 14.43
C VAL A 264 4.06 5.64 14.43
N ASN A 265 3.92 6.36 13.30
CA ASN A 265 4.36 7.76 13.22
C ASN A 265 3.69 8.64 14.27
N ARG A 266 2.38 8.48 14.45
CA ARG A 266 1.59 9.26 15.41
C ARG A 266 1.94 8.90 16.85
N TYR A 267 2.00 7.61 17.18
CA TYR A 267 2.22 7.09 18.52
C TYR A 267 3.61 7.44 19.06
N PHE A 268 4.65 7.35 18.22
CA PHE A 268 6.02 7.68 18.60
C PHE A 268 6.39 9.16 18.35
N SER A 269 5.45 9.98 17.88
CA SER A 269 5.69 11.42 17.73
C SER A 269 5.91 12.09 19.09
N PRO A 270 6.87 13.04 19.19
CA PRO A 270 7.08 13.84 20.41
C PRO A 270 5.83 14.61 20.88
N ALA A 271 4.89 14.86 19.97
CA ALA A 271 3.63 15.53 20.27
C ALA A 271 2.59 14.61 20.94
N TYR A 272 2.85 13.29 21.03
CA TYR A 272 1.90 12.36 21.64
C TYR A 272 2.22 12.15 23.12
N PRO A 273 1.37 12.65 24.05
CA PRO A 273 1.73 12.74 25.46
C PRO A 273 1.87 11.39 26.17
N TYR A 274 1.31 10.30 25.62
CA TYR A 274 1.30 9.00 26.27
C TYR A 274 2.68 8.36 26.40
N VAL A 275 3.48 8.31 25.33
CA VAL A 275 4.82 7.68 25.38
C VAL A 275 5.79 8.56 26.17
N PHE A 276 5.79 9.88 25.93
CA PHE A 276 6.62 10.82 26.65
C PHE A 276 6.20 11.00 28.10
N GLY A 277 4.89 11.00 28.41
CA GLY A 277 4.38 11.00 29.77
C GLY A 277 4.79 9.77 30.57
N PHE A 278 4.91 8.60 29.92
CA PHE A 278 5.36 7.37 30.57
C PHE A 278 6.86 7.38 30.84
N VAL A 279 7.67 7.85 29.88
CA VAL A 279 9.12 8.03 30.03
C VAL A 279 9.41 9.08 31.11
N ARG A 280 8.72 10.22 31.09
CA ARG A 280 8.85 11.30 32.07
C ARG A 280 8.46 10.84 33.47
N ARG A 281 7.32 10.18 33.67
CA ARG A 281 6.93 9.59 34.95
C ARG A 281 7.92 8.52 35.44
N GLY A 282 8.49 7.75 34.54
CA GLY A 282 9.53 6.77 34.86
C GLY A 282 10.83 7.44 35.35
N GLN A 283 11.24 8.56 34.74
CA GLN A 283 12.41 9.35 35.16
C GLN A 283 12.17 10.06 36.50
N GLU A 284 10.98 10.65 36.70
CA GLU A 284 10.60 11.29 37.96
C GLU A 284 10.55 10.30 39.12
N ARG A 285 10.02 9.07 38.91
CA ARG A 285 10.08 8.00 39.91
C ARG A 285 11.50 7.57 40.28
N LYS A 286 12.42 7.49 39.27
CA LYS A 286 13.84 7.19 39.52
C LYS A 286 14.53 8.32 40.29
N ARG A 287 14.20 9.58 39.95
CA ARG A 287 14.75 10.76 40.64
C ARG A 287 14.29 10.82 42.10
N ARG A 288 12.99 10.64 42.36
CA ARG A 288 12.44 10.57 43.73
C ARG A 288 13.01 9.40 44.56
N LYS A 289 13.28 8.24 43.94
CA LYS A 289 13.94 7.13 44.63
C LYS A 289 15.41 7.43 44.95
N ARG A 290 16.13 8.14 44.10
CA ARG A 290 17.49 8.57 44.36
C ARG A 290 17.55 9.64 45.47
N GLU A 291 16.65 10.60 45.48
CA GLU A 291 16.54 11.62 46.53
C GLU A 291 16.18 11.01 47.89
N LYS A 292 15.23 10.04 47.93
CA LYS A 292 14.91 9.30 49.14
C LYS A 292 16.10 8.48 49.66
N LYS A 293 16.91 7.87 48.81
CA LYS A 293 18.14 7.15 49.20
C LYS A 293 19.18 8.11 49.75
N ARG A 294 19.37 9.29 49.13
CA ARG A 294 20.32 10.30 49.62
C ARG A 294 19.91 10.84 50.99
N LYS A 295 18.61 11.09 51.22
CA LYS A 295 18.10 11.55 52.54
C LYS A 295 18.14 10.48 53.63
N LYS A 296 18.33 9.20 53.29
CA LYS A 296 18.41 8.09 54.26
C LYS A 296 19.87 7.78 54.63
N ASN A 297 20.82 8.26 53.85
CA ASN A 297 22.24 8.05 54.01
C ASN A 297 22.98 9.35 54.49
N ALA A 298 22.25 10.44 54.71
CA ALA A 298 22.66 11.68 55.38
C ALA A 298 21.99 11.74 56.76
#